data_89da76e9b155373df016ce1ad6896d9e
#
_entry.id   89da76e9b155373df016ce1ad6896d9e
#
_cell.length_a   1.000
_cell.length_b   1.000
_cell.length_c   1.000
_cell.angle_alpha   90.00
_cell.angle_beta   90.00
_cell.angle_gamma   90.00
#
_symmetry.space_group_name_H-M   'P 1'
#
loop_
_entity.id
_entity.type
_entity.pdbx_description
1 polymer ?
#
loop_
_entity_poly.entity_id
_entity_poly.type
_entity_poly.pdbx_seq_one_letter_code
_entity_poly.pdbx_strand_id
1 'polypeptide(L)'
;MKIMLSFILAALTLLNAQKVLVINSNSQVDRYHQVEDAFKTSFTHPATYVDISKMNEKEIRNYLYEFYPDIVYTIGTKAYQYAHKYIPERKIFFSSIVNYERLSSTKRYFGVSNELHSGMQLTLIKSFFPTIKDLTVIYSDYTQDILEHYNEEAKALGIKLTTQKISSPEMIDKAKLTQSDGLLLIADPILIKDEAKVKEIFKYMKQKRKPIFAYHELFIAHGATLVISVDANTIGRQVASMIHSFSSDNAFTPIQVPVGTTVIFNQRVANQLSRAYVPAALGVATKVVK
;
A
#
# COMPACT_ATOMS: atom_id res chain seq x y z
N MET A 1 -55.58 -2.91 -0.82
CA MET A 1 -54.82 -3.59 -1.89
C MET A 1 -53.52 -2.87 -2.28
N LYS A 2 -53.49 -1.55 -2.49
CA LYS A 2 -52.25 -0.81 -2.83
C LYS A 2 -51.15 -0.82 -1.75
N ILE A 3 -51.50 -0.76 -0.46
CA ILE A 3 -50.57 -0.76 0.67
C ILE A 3 -49.88 -2.15 0.84
N MET A 4 -50.63 -3.22 0.63
CA MET A 4 -50.11 -4.58 0.70
C MET A 4 -49.13 -4.92 -0.44
N LEU A 5 -49.38 -4.36 -1.62
CA LEU A 5 -48.46 -4.52 -2.77
C LEU A 5 -47.13 -3.79 -2.56
N SER A 6 -47.16 -2.60 -1.89
CA SER A 6 -45.92 -1.86 -1.55
C SER A 6 -45.06 -2.57 -0.52
N PHE A 7 -45.64 -3.28 0.44
CA PHE A 7 -44.91 -4.09 1.43
C PHE A 7 -44.28 -5.33 0.80
N ILE A 8 -44.96 -5.98 -0.17
CA ILE A 8 -44.41 -7.13 -0.89
C ILE A 8 -43.26 -6.70 -1.80
N LEU A 9 -43.34 -5.54 -2.46
CA LEU A 9 -42.23 -5.02 -3.27
C LEU A 9 -41.03 -4.64 -2.42
N ALA A 10 -41.22 -4.03 -1.26
CA ALA A 10 -40.14 -3.71 -0.32
C ALA A 10 -39.50 -4.98 0.30
N ALA A 11 -40.27 -6.02 0.56
CA ALA A 11 -39.76 -7.30 1.03
C ALA A 11 -38.96 -8.07 -0.04
N LEU A 12 -39.34 -7.94 -1.31
CA LEU A 12 -38.62 -8.55 -2.44
C LEU A 12 -37.26 -7.88 -2.73
N THR A 13 -37.13 -6.59 -2.42
CA THR A 13 -35.81 -5.90 -2.55
C THR A 13 -34.84 -6.26 -1.44
N LEU A 14 -35.31 -6.69 -0.28
CA LEU A 14 -34.49 -7.18 0.82
C LEU A 14 -33.96 -8.63 0.60
N LEU A 15 -34.59 -9.40 -0.27
CA LEU A 15 -34.20 -10.78 -0.56
C LEU A 15 -32.97 -10.90 -1.50
N ASN A 16 -32.56 -9.81 -2.15
CA ASN A 16 -31.42 -9.81 -3.08
C ASN A 16 -30.25 -8.92 -2.61
N ALA A 17 -30.18 -8.54 -1.35
CA ALA A 17 -29.03 -7.79 -0.84
C ALA A 17 -27.80 -8.72 -0.83
N GLN A 18 -26.81 -8.43 -1.65
CA GLN A 18 -25.54 -9.16 -1.68
C GLN A 18 -24.90 -9.14 -0.28
N LYS A 19 -24.52 -10.32 0.22
CA LYS A 19 -23.81 -10.44 1.49
C LYS A 19 -22.35 -10.03 1.32
N VAL A 20 -22.00 -8.87 1.83
CA VAL A 20 -20.63 -8.35 1.80
C VAL A 20 -19.94 -8.65 3.12
N LEU A 21 -18.78 -9.33 3.05
CA LEU A 21 -17.92 -9.61 4.19
C LEU A 21 -16.61 -8.84 4.04
N VAL A 22 -16.29 -8.02 5.04
CA VAL A 22 -14.99 -7.33 5.15
C VAL A 22 -14.13 -8.08 6.17
N ILE A 23 -12.97 -8.54 5.73
CA ILE A 23 -12.03 -9.30 6.56
C ILE A 23 -10.78 -8.45 6.76
N ASN A 24 -10.51 -8.04 8.00
CA ASN A 24 -9.30 -7.32 8.35
C ASN A 24 -8.25 -8.30 8.93
N SER A 25 -7.05 -8.27 8.39
CA SER A 25 -5.94 -9.09 8.88
C SER A 25 -5.57 -8.78 10.34
N ASN A 26 -5.66 -7.49 10.73
CA ASN A 26 -5.41 -6.99 12.08
C ASN A 26 -5.84 -5.52 12.18
N SER A 27 -7.00 -5.25 12.76
CA SER A 27 -7.54 -3.88 12.91
C SER A 27 -6.77 -3.00 13.91
N GLN A 28 -5.81 -3.56 14.67
CA GLN A 28 -4.92 -2.80 15.54
C GLN A 28 -3.72 -2.18 14.79
N VAL A 29 -3.50 -2.58 13.54
CA VAL A 29 -2.53 -1.93 12.65
C VAL A 29 -3.17 -0.65 12.11
N ASP A 30 -2.67 0.51 12.51
CA ASP A 30 -3.25 1.84 12.19
C ASP A 30 -3.66 1.97 10.72
N ARG A 31 -2.81 1.54 9.80
CA ARG A 31 -3.09 1.60 8.37
C ARG A 31 -4.29 0.74 7.97
N TYR A 32 -4.42 -0.47 8.51
CA TYR A 32 -5.55 -1.35 8.21
C TYR A 32 -6.84 -0.81 8.81
N HIS A 33 -6.74 -0.22 9.99
CA HIS A 33 -7.85 0.47 10.65
C HIS A 33 -8.35 1.65 9.82
N GLN A 34 -7.45 2.54 9.37
CA GLN A 34 -7.79 3.68 8.52
C GLN A 34 -8.47 3.27 7.21
N VAL A 35 -7.96 2.21 6.55
CA VAL A 35 -8.57 1.66 5.33
C VAL A 35 -9.98 1.14 5.61
N GLU A 36 -10.16 0.39 6.69
CA GLU A 36 -11.47 -0.16 7.07
C GLU A 36 -12.48 0.94 7.41
N ASP A 37 -12.08 1.95 8.17
CA ASP A 37 -12.95 3.07 8.56
C ASP A 37 -13.35 3.92 7.34
N ALA A 38 -12.41 4.16 6.44
CA ALA A 38 -12.71 4.88 5.20
C ALA A 38 -13.67 4.08 4.30
N PHE A 39 -13.52 2.75 4.27
CA PHE A 39 -14.46 1.88 3.59
C PHE A 39 -15.85 1.95 4.25
N LYS A 40 -15.96 1.78 5.59
CA LYS A 40 -17.21 1.87 6.35
C LYS A 40 -17.95 3.16 6.09
N THR A 41 -17.23 4.27 6.06
CA THR A 41 -17.81 5.60 5.85
C THR A 41 -18.33 5.79 4.42
N SER A 42 -17.73 5.12 3.44
CA SER A 42 -18.04 5.31 2.01
C SER A 42 -18.94 4.23 1.43
N PHE A 43 -19.00 3.07 2.05
CA PHE A 43 -19.83 1.95 1.60
C PHE A 43 -21.19 1.99 2.26
N THR A 44 -22.23 2.34 1.49
CA THR A 44 -23.58 2.61 2.00
C THR A 44 -24.48 1.38 2.15
N HIS A 45 -24.04 0.23 1.62
CA HIS A 45 -24.79 -1.03 1.74
C HIS A 45 -24.39 -1.81 3.00
N PRO A 46 -25.26 -2.71 3.50
CA PRO A 46 -24.95 -3.55 4.65
C PRO A 46 -23.69 -4.41 4.39
N ALA A 47 -22.76 -4.40 5.33
CA ALA A 47 -21.59 -5.25 5.32
C ALA A 47 -21.28 -5.77 6.73
N THR A 48 -20.76 -6.98 6.80
CA THR A 48 -20.27 -7.58 8.06
C THR A 48 -18.77 -7.46 8.12
N TYR A 49 -18.22 -7.11 9.28
CA TYR A 49 -16.80 -6.87 9.51
C TYR A 49 -16.24 -7.89 10.49
N VAL A 50 -15.07 -8.46 10.17
CA VAL A 50 -14.38 -9.40 11.04
C VAL A 50 -12.88 -9.12 11.07
N ASP A 51 -12.32 -9.04 12.27
CA ASP A 51 -10.88 -9.02 12.52
C ASP A 51 -10.39 -10.44 12.79
N ILE A 52 -9.45 -10.91 11.97
CA ILE A 52 -8.92 -12.28 12.09
C ILE A 52 -7.56 -12.34 12.81
N SER A 53 -7.12 -11.24 13.44
CA SER A 53 -5.81 -11.18 14.08
C SER A 53 -5.61 -12.24 15.19
N LYS A 54 -6.67 -12.50 15.95
CA LYS A 54 -6.69 -13.45 17.09
C LYS A 54 -7.29 -14.79 16.76
N MET A 55 -7.80 -14.98 15.53
CA MET A 55 -8.41 -16.23 15.11
C MET A 55 -7.35 -17.21 14.60
N ASN A 56 -7.49 -18.48 14.96
CA ASN A 56 -6.73 -19.56 14.34
C ASN A 56 -7.33 -19.95 12.97
N GLU A 57 -6.60 -20.76 12.22
CA GLU A 57 -6.99 -21.14 10.86
C GLU A 57 -8.33 -21.89 10.79
N LYS A 58 -8.61 -22.76 11.76
CA LYS A 58 -9.86 -23.53 11.82
C LYS A 58 -11.05 -22.63 12.07
N GLU A 59 -10.91 -21.67 12.97
CA GLU A 59 -11.95 -20.66 13.26
C GLU A 59 -12.26 -19.80 12.04
N ILE A 60 -11.21 -19.31 11.34
CA ILE A 60 -11.37 -18.52 10.12
C ILE A 60 -12.11 -19.33 9.05
N ARG A 61 -11.67 -20.57 8.81
CA ARG A 61 -12.31 -21.46 7.82
C ARG A 61 -13.79 -21.67 8.14
N ASN A 62 -14.11 -22.04 9.38
CA ASN A 62 -15.49 -22.30 9.79
C ASN A 62 -16.36 -21.05 9.63
N TYR A 63 -15.85 -19.89 10.06
CA TYR A 63 -16.54 -18.61 9.91
C TYR A 63 -16.85 -18.29 8.43
N LEU A 64 -15.89 -18.50 7.52
CA LEU A 64 -16.08 -18.24 6.10
C LEU A 64 -17.14 -19.15 5.47
N TYR A 65 -17.17 -20.44 5.86
CA TYR A 65 -18.15 -21.40 5.37
C TYR A 65 -19.56 -21.13 5.92
N GLU A 66 -19.67 -20.77 7.20
CA GLU A 66 -20.95 -20.48 7.85
C GLU A 66 -21.57 -19.16 7.34
N PHE A 67 -20.75 -18.12 7.21
CA PHE A 67 -21.23 -16.82 6.73
C PHE A 67 -21.63 -16.88 5.25
N TYR A 68 -20.85 -17.56 4.44
CA TYR A 68 -21.05 -17.78 3.01
C TYR A 68 -21.35 -16.47 2.24
N PRO A 69 -20.38 -15.56 2.11
CA PRO A 69 -20.55 -14.23 1.47
C PRO A 69 -20.68 -14.32 -0.04
N ASP A 70 -21.32 -13.36 -0.67
CA ASP A 70 -21.33 -13.16 -2.13
C ASP A 70 -20.07 -12.39 -2.58
N ILE A 71 -19.72 -11.35 -1.81
CA ILE A 71 -18.56 -10.49 -2.01
C ILE A 71 -17.71 -10.49 -0.76
N VAL A 72 -16.41 -10.57 -0.94
CA VAL A 72 -15.42 -10.49 0.14
C VAL A 72 -14.49 -9.32 -0.12
N TYR A 73 -14.34 -8.45 0.86
CA TYR A 73 -13.27 -7.44 0.86
C TYR A 73 -12.22 -7.81 1.91
N THR A 74 -10.98 -7.95 1.48
CA THR A 74 -9.85 -8.34 2.33
C THR A 74 -8.88 -7.19 2.50
N ILE A 75 -8.54 -6.88 3.75
CA ILE A 75 -7.55 -5.86 4.13
C ILE A 75 -6.29 -6.57 4.64
N GLY A 76 -5.22 -6.51 3.86
CA GLY A 76 -3.94 -7.15 4.15
C GLY A 76 -3.83 -8.60 3.67
N THR A 77 -2.60 -9.07 3.57
CA THR A 77 -2.21 -10.34 2.94
C THR A 77 -2.83 -11.56 3.64
N LYS A 78 -2.87 -11.58 4.99
CA LYS A 78 -3.42 -12.73 5.76
C LYS A 78 -4.91 -12.95 5.42
N ALA A 79 -5.70 -11.88 5.40
CA ALA A 79 -7.12 -11.94 5.06
C ALA A 79 -7.34 -12.46 3.65
N TYR A 80 -6.57 -11.93 2.68
CA TYR A 80 -6.64 -12.37 1.29
C TYR A 80 -6.30 -13.86 1.15
N GLN A 81 -5.20 -14.32 1.76
CA GLN A 81 -4.76 -15.72 1.67
C GLN A 81 -5.83 -16.69 2.18
N TYR A 82 -6.50 -16.37 3.28
CA TYR A 82 -7.57 -17.23 3.81
C TYR A 82 -8.85 -17.18 2.96
N ALA A 83 -9.26 -16.02 2.48
CA ALA A 83 -10.39 -15.91 1.56
C ALA A 83 -10.14 -16.71 0.28
N HIS A 84 -8.96 -16.54 -0.31
CA HIS A 84 -8.57 -17.26 -1.54
C HIS A 84 -8.46 -18.78 -1.31
N LYS A 85 -7.97 -19.21 -0.13
CA LYS A 85 -7.81 -20.63 0.21
C LYS A 85 -9.15 -21.36 0.42
N TYR A 86 -10.11 -20.70 1.08
CA TYR A 86 -11.33 -21.39 1.54
C TYR A 86 -12.59 -21.06 0.74
N ILE A 87 -12.65 -19.91 0.09
CA ILE A 87 -13.81 -19.47 -0.70
C ILE A 87 -13.38 -18.84 -2.03
N PRO A 88 -12.52 -19.52 -2.84
CA PRO A 88 -11.93 -18.95 -4.07
C PRO A 88 -12.97 -18.69 -5.17
N GLU A 89 -14.15 -19.26 -5.07
CA GLU A 89 -15.27 -19.05 -6.01
C GLU A 89 -15.97 -17.71 -5.81
N ARG A 90 -15.71 -17.02 -4.69
CA ARG A 90 -16.33 -15.74 -4.36
C ARG A 90 -15.64 -14.59 -5.08
N LYS A 91 -16.33 -13.45 -5.15
CA LYS A 91 -15.75 -12.21 -5.66
C LYS A 91 -14.90 -11.58 -4.56
N ILE A 92 -13.58 -11.67 -4.71
CA ILE A 92 -12.62 -11.19 -3.71
C ILE A 92 -12.07 -9.85 -4.16
N PHE A 93 -12.30 -8.81 -3.35
CA PHE A 93 -11.65 -7.51 -3.43
C PHE A 93 -10.54 -7.46 -2.40
N PHE A 94 -9.43 -6.80 -2.73
CA PHE A 94 -8.32 -6.68 -1.79
C PHE A 94 -7.78 -5.25 -1.70
N SER A 95 -7.11 -4.98 -0.59
CA SER A 95 -6.24 -3.82 -0.42
C SER A 95 -5.13 -4.10 0.59
N SER A 96 -4.18 -3.17 0.70
CA SER A 96 -3.10 -3.21 1.69
C SER A 96 -2.22 -4.48 1.59
N ILE A 97 -2.06 -5.00 0.39
CA ILE A 97 -1.16 -6.10 0.06
C ILE A 97 0.06 -5.54 -0.63
N VAL A 98 1.24 -5.82 -0.09
CA VAL A 98 2.52 -5.46 -0.72
C VAL A 98 2.81 -6.46 -1.83
N ASN A 99 3.18 -5.96 -3.00
CA ASN A 99 3.49 -6.75 -4.20
C ASN A 99 2.36 -7.74 -4.55
N TYR A 100 1.20 -7.20 -4.87
CA TYR A 100 0.01 -7.98 -5.22
C TYR A 100 0.23 -8.88 -6.47
N GLU A 101 1.16 -8.55 -7.34
CA GLU A 101 1.48 -9.32 -8.56
C GLU A 101 1.98 -10.72 -8.22
N ARG A 102 2.50 -10.93 -7.02
CA ARG A 102 2.88 -12.25 -6.51
C ARG A 102 1.71 -13.07 -5.95
N LEU A 103 0.52 -12.50 -5.90
CA LEU A 103 -0.65 -13.29 -5.57
C LEU A 103 -0.91 -14.28 -6.71
N SER A 104 -1.25 -15.53 -6.36
CA SER A 104 -1.54 -16.55 -7.39
C SER A 104 -2.63 -16.05 -8.34
N SER A 105 -2.36 -16.11 -9.63
CA SER A 105 -3.18 -15.54 -10.69
C SER A 105 -4.47 -16.35 -10.91
N THR A 106 -5.52 -16.02 -10.19
CA THR A 106 -6.86 -16.44 -10.53
C THR A 106 -7.63 -15.22 -11.04
N LYS A 107 -8.32 -15.36 -12.17
CA LYS A 107 -9.02 -14.28 -12.90
C LYS A 107 -10.23 -13.66 -12.17
N ARG A 108 -10.33 -13.76 -10.83
CA ARG A 108 -11.54 -13.42 -10.09
C ARG A 108 -11.33 -12.45 -8.91
N TYR A 109 -10.22 -11.77 -8.83
CA TYR A 109 -10.01 -10.79 -7.77
C TYR A 109 -9.80 -9.38 -8.32
N PHE A 110 -10.21 -8.45 -7.52
CA PHE A 110 -10.22 -7.03 -7.78
C PHE A 110 -9.53 -6.32 -6.62
N GLY A 111 -8.99 -5.15 -6.82
CA GLY A 111 -8.43 -4.46 -5.67
C GLY A 111 -7.71 -3.17 -6.00
N VAL A 112 -7.21 -2.58 -4.92
CA VAL A 112 -6.34 -1.41 -4.98
C VAL A 112 -4.95 -1.83 -4.53
N SER A 113 -3.95 -1.64 -5.40
CA SER A 113 -2.56 -1.96 -5.07
C SER A 113 -2.08 -1.13 -3.87
N ASN A 114 -1.00 -1.57 -3.24
CA ASN A 114 -0.40 -0.83 -2.13
C ASN A 114 0.86 -0.06 -2.58
N GLU A 115 1.21 -0.19 -3.83
CA GLU A 115 2.34 0.47 -4.47
C GLU A 115 1.88 1.76 -5.15
N LEU A 116 2.61 2.83 -4.88
CA LEU A 116 2.52 4.04 -5.68
C LEU A 116 3.18 3.82 -7.03
N HIS A 117 2.66 4.51 -8.04
CA HIS A 117 3.33 4.54 -9.34
C HIS A 117 4.75 5.06 -9.19
N SER A 118 5.75 4.26 -9.62
CA SER A 118 7.17 4.57 -9.46
C SER A 118 7.57 5.91 -10.07
N GLY A 119 7.02 6.24 -11.24
CA GLY A 119 7.23 7.53 -11.90
C GLY A 119 6.75 8.72 -11.09
N MET A 120 5.61 8.59 -10.40
CA MET A 120 5.13 9.64 -9.50
C MET A 120 6.07 9.84 -8.30
N GLN A 121 6.54 8.76 -7.67
CA GLN A 121 7.50 8.87 -6.57
C GLN A 121 8.80 9.55 -7.01
N LEU A 122 9.37 9.12 -8.13
CA LEU A 122 10.60 9.70 -8.67
C LEU A 122 10.41 11.17 -9.08
N THR A 123 9.26 11.51 -9.66
CA THR A 123 8.91 12.90 -10.01
C THR A 123 8.82 13.77 -8.75
N LEU A 124 8.18 13.30 -7.69
CA LEU A 124 8.13 14.00 -6.41
C LEU A 124 9.53 14.17 -5.81
N ILE A 125 10.37 13.12 -5.81
CA ILE A 125 11.77 13.24 -5.36
C ILE A 125 12.50 14.35 -6.16
N LYS A 126 12.36 14.36 -7.49
CA LYS A 126 12.97 15.38 -8.35
C LYS A 126 12.42 16.79 -8.10
N SER A 127 11.13 16.91 -7.78
CA SER A 127 10.53 18.23 -7.48
C SER A 127 11.10 18.84 -6.20
N PHE A 128 11.36 18.01 -5.17
CA PHE A 128 12.04 18.47 -3.95
C PHE A 128 13.56 18.63 -4.16
N PHE A 129 14.18 17.71 -4.87
CA PHE A 129 15.63 17.61 -5.03
C PHE A 129 16.05 17.49 -6.51
N PRO A 130 15.98 18.54 -7.31
CA PRO A 130 16.25 18.49 -8.75
C PRO A 130 17.67 18.07 -9.11
N THR A 131 18.61 18.20 -8.17
CA THR A 131 20.01 17.81 -8.35
C THR A 131 20.25 16.29 -8.21
N ILE A 132 19.26 15.52 -7.79
CA ILE A 132 19.35 14.06 -7.72
C ILE A 132 19.45 13.49 -9.14
N LYS A 133 20.52 12.74 -9.38
CA LYS A 133 20.79 12.07 -10.66
C LYS A 133 21.02 10.56 -10.50
N ASP A 134 21.40 10.12 -9.32
CA ASP A 134 21.66 8.71 -9.03
C ASP A 134 21.04 8.32 -7.68
N LEU A 135 20.29 7.21 -7.64
CA LEU A 135 19.70 6.67 -6.42
C LEU A 135 20.12 5.20 -6.26
N THR A 136 20.55 4.84 -5.06
CA THR A 136 20.72 3.41 -4.73
C THR A 136 19.37 2.81 -4.33
N VAL A 137 19.10 1.58 -4.80
CA VAL A 137 17.94 0.77 -4.41
C VAL A 137 18.42 -0.58 -3.90
N ILE A 138 17.98 -0.98 -2.72
CA ILE A 138 18.17 -2.33 -2.18
C ILE A 138 16.92 -3.14 -2.53
N TYR A 139 17.10 -4.33 -3.11
CA TYR A 139 15.99 -5.18 -3.52
C TYR A 139 16.34 -6.67 -3.35
N SER A 140 15.33 -7.50 -3.35
CA SER A 140 15.46 -8.96 -3.35
C SER A 140 14.64 -9.59 -4.49
N ASP A 141 14.62 -10.91 -4.57
CA ASP A 141 13.73 -11.62 -5.51
C ASP A 141 12.24 -11.29 -5.29
N TYR A 142 11.88 -10.81 -4.08
CA TYR A 142 10.50 -10.41 -3.77
C TYR A 142 10.08 -9.07 -4.39
N THR A 143 11.03 -8.24 -4.80
CA THR A 143 10.77 -6.88 -5.28
C THR A 143 11.47 -6.59 -6.61
N GLN A 144 11.87 -7.64 -7.34
CA GLN A 144 12.53 -7.48 -8.62
C GLN A 144 11.61 -6.83 -9.67
N ASP A 145 10.37 -7.26 -9.75
CA ASP A 145 9.32 -6.70 -10.58
C ASP A 145 9.05 -5.23 -10.26
N ILE A 146 8.96 -4.88 -8.97
CA ILE A 146 8.85 -3.49 -8.53
C ILE A 146 10.07 -2.66 -9.01
N LEU A 147 11.28 -3.20 -8.88
CA LEU A 147 12.48 -2.53 -9.36
C LEU A 147 12.47 -2.31 -10.88
N GLU A 148 11.94 -3.25 -11.65
CA GLU A 148 11.83 -3.12 -13.11
C GLU A 148 10.97 -1.90 -13.49
N HIS A 149 9.82 -1.69 -12.83
CA HIS A 149 8.99 -0.51 -13.01
C HIS A 149 9.74 0.79 -12.64
N TYR A 150 10.52 0.78 -11.54
CA TYR A 150 11.35 1.94 -11.20
C TYR A 150 12.44 2.22 -12.24
N ASN A 151 13.05 1.20 -12.83
CA ASN A 151 14.10 1.39 -13.86
C ASN A 151 13.55 2.06 -15.12
N GLU A 152 12.35 1.68 -15.57
CA GLU A 152 11.70 2.28 -16.73
C GLU A 152 11.42 3.77 -16.50
N GLU A 153 10.80 4.10 -15.37
CA GLU A 153 10.45 5.48 -15.01
C GLU A 153 11.67 6.35 -14.71
N ALA A 154 12.67 5.80 -14.03
CA ALA A 154 13.91 6.50 -13.70
C ALA A 154 14.65 6.94 -14.96
N LYS A 155 14.69 6.07 -15.98
CA LYS A 155 15.30 6.38 -17.28
C LYS A 155 14.63 7.57 -17.95
N ALA A 156 13.30 7.62 -17.94
CA ALA A 156 12.53 8.73 -18.51
C ALA A 156 12.79 10.06 -17.77
N LEU A 157 13.07 10.01 -16.46
CA LEU A 157 13.35 11.19 -15.62
C LEU A 157 14.84 11.55 -15.54
N GLY A 158 15.72 10.85 -16.27
CA GLY A 158 17.17 11.06 -16.21
C GLY A 158 17.78 10.75 -14.85
N ILE A 159 17.21 9.74 -14.14
CA ILE A 159 17.73 9.22 -12.88
C ILE A 159 18.38 7.85 -13.16
N LYS A 160 19.63 7.68 -12.74
CA LYS A 160 20.29 6.39 -12.72
C LYS A 160 19.89 5.65 -11.44
N LEU A 161 19.55 4.36 -11.54
CA LEU A 161 19.38 3.49 -10.37
C LEU A 161 20.62 2.59 -10.23
N THR A 162 21.32 2.76 -9.11
CA THR A 162 22.39 1.83 -8.68
C THR A 162 21.75 0.80 -7.76
N THR A 163 21.77 -0.47 -8.17
CA THR A 163 21.00 -1.51 -7.51
C THR A 163 21.86 -2.43 -6.66
N GLN A 164 21.33 -2.91 -5.55
CA GLN A 164 21.97 -3.91 -4.71
C GLN A 164 20.98 -5.03 -4.39
N LYS A 165 21.19 -6.20 -5.02
CA LYS A 165 20.39 -7.41 -4.75
C LYS A 165 20.83 -8.07 -3.46
N ILE A 166 19.88 -8.42 -2.61
CA ILE A 166 20.13 -9.13 -1.35
C ILE A 166 19.26 -10.37 -1.24
N SER A 167 19.74 -11.39 -0.57
CA SER A 167 18.95 -12.54 -0.06
C SER A 167 18.91 -12.57 1.47
N SER A 168 19.74 -11.76 2.13
CA SER A 168 19.70 -11.51 3.56
C SER A 168 20.19 -10.10 3.88
N PRO A 169 19.82 -9.52 5.05
CA PRO A 169 20.23 -8.16 5.45
C PRO A 169 21.74 -7.99 5.59
N GLU A 170 22.47 -9.07 5.88
CA GLU A 170 23.95 -9.07 6.05
C GLU A 170 24.69 -8.79 4.73
N MET A 171 24.05 -9.08 3.59
CA MET A 171 24.64 -8.85 2.27
C MET A 171 24.71 -7.37 1.88
N ILE A 172 24.13 -6.47 2.68
CA ILE A 172 24.11 -5.04 2.37
C ILE A 172 25.51 -4.46 2.47
N ASP A 173 26.07 -4.07 1.32
CA ASP A 173 27.32 -3.33 1.22
C ASP A 173 27.05 -1.83 1.45
N LYS A 174 27.38 -1.35 2.64
CA LYS A 174 27.17 0.05 3.01
C LYS A 174 27.97 1.04 2.16
N ALA A 175 29.14 0.62 1.63
CA ALA A 175 29.92 1.50 0.76
C ALA A 175 29.17 1.81 -0.53
N LYS A 176 28.47 0.84 -1.10
CA LYS A 176 27.64 1.04 -2.30
C LYS A 176 26.48 2.01 -2.06
N LEU A 177 25.91 2.05 -0.84
CA LEU A 177 24.78 2.96 -0.54
C LEU A 177 25.13 4.43 -0.68
N THR A 178 26.41 4.79 -0.59
CA THR A 178 26.87 6.18 -0.61
C THR A 178 27.52 6.60 -1.92
N GLN A 179 27.61 5.69 -2.89
CA GLN A 179 28.12 6.01 -4.23
C GLN A 179 27.13 6.86 -5.04
N SER A 180 25.85 6.81 -4.69
CA SER A 180 24.77 7.60 -5.30
C SER A 180 24.46 8.88 -4.53
N ASP A 181 23.52 9.66 -5.04
CA ASP A 181 23.05 10.91 -4.41
C ASP A 181 22.17 10.65 -3.17
N GLY A 182 21.53 9.47 -3.10
CA GLY A 182 20.67 9.09 -2.00
C GLY A 182 20.18 7.66 -2.10
N LEU A 183 19.48 7.19 -1.07
CA LEU A 183 18.88 5.86 -0.99
C LEU A 183 17.37 5.95 -1.21
N LEU A 184 16.85 5.19 -2.16
CA LEU A 184 15.43 4.95 -2.35
C LEU A 184 15.07 3.61 -1.71
N LEU A 185 14.24 3.66 -0.66
CA LEU A 185 13.69 2.46 -0.04
C LEU A 185 12.41 2.04 -0.75
N ILE A 186 12.37 0.80 -1.19
CA ILE A 186 11.16 0.10 -1.63
C ILE A 186 10.72 -0.89 -0.56
N ALA A 187 9.47 -1.36 -0.62
CA ALA A 187 8.89 -2.24 0.40
C ALA A 187 9.42 -3.68 0.29
N ASP A 188 10.72 -3.86 0.51
CA ASP A 188 11.37 -5.17 0.45
C ASP A 188 11.25 -5.93 1.78
N PRO A 189 10.61 -7.12 1.82
CA PRO A 189 10.36 -7.85 3.05
C PRO A 189 11.62 -8.38 3.72
N ILE A 190 12.71 -8.64 2.97
CA ILE A 190 13.98 -9.07 3.55
C ILE A 190 14.62 -7.94 4.34
N LEU A 191 14.61 -6.72 3.78
CA LEU A 191 15.18 -5.55 4.44
C LEU A 191 14.37 -5.13 5.67
N ILE A 192 13.04 -4.99 5.53
CA ILE A 192 12.20 -4.46 6.61
C ILE A 192 12.00 -5.41 7.78
N LYS A 193 12.26 -6.71 7.60
CA LYS A 193 12.18 -7.72 8.65
C LYS A 193 13.23 -7.50 9.74
N ASP A 194 14.36 -6.89 9.41
CA ASP A 194 15.44 -6.59 10.35
C ASP A 194 15.47 -5.09 10.70
N GLU A 195 14.75 -4.73 11.76
CA GLU A 195 14.68 -3.34 12.23
C GLU A 195 16.05 -2.79 12.66
N ALA A 196 16.92 -3.64 13.22
CA ALA A 196 18.26 -3.23 13.65
C ALA A 196 19.12 -2.85 12.43
N LYS A 197 19.05 -3.64 11.37
CA LYS A 197 19.74 -3.35 10.11
C LYS A 197 19.19 -2.07 9.44
N VAL A 198 17.89 -1.88 9.44
CA VAL A 198 17.28 -0.63 8.96
C VAL A 198 17.83 0.57 9.73
N LYS A 199 17.83 0.54 11.06
CA LYS A 199 18.41 1.61 11.90
C LYS A 199 19.89 1.85 11.61
N GLU A 200 20.66 0.79 11.40
CA GLU A 200 22.09 0.87 11.04
C GLU A 200 22.28 1.62 9.71
N ILE A 201 21.47 1.30 8.68
CA ILE A 201 21.49 1.96 7.37
C ILE A 201 21.18 3.45 7.53
N PHE A 202 20.12 3.81 8.24
CA PHE A 202 19.74 5.20 8.47
C PHE A 202 20.85 6.00 9.17
N LYS A 203 21.45 5.41 10.21
CA LYS A 203 22.60 6.01 10.91
C LYS A 203 23.79 6.24 9.97
N TYR A 204 24.12 5.24 9.14
CA TYR A 204 25.24 5.32 8.19
C TYR A 204 24.99 6.40 7.11
N MET A 205 23.79 6.42 6.49
CA MET A 205 23.44 7.41 5.49
C MET A 205 23.47 8.84 6.06
N LYS A 206 23.00 9.04 7.31
CA LYS A 206 23.09 10.32 8.01
C LYS A 206 24.55 10.76 8.19
N GLN A 207 25.46 9.87 8.63
CA GLN A 207 26.90 10.16 8.77
C GLN A 207 27.52 10.57 7.44
N LYS A 208 27.08 9.99 6.34
CA LYS A 208 27.54 10.32 4.98
C LYS A 208 26.81 11.49 4.33
N ARG A 209 25.89 12.15 5.06
CA ARG A 209 25.06 13.26 4.58
C ARG A 209 24.27 12.92 3.31
N LYS A 210 23.78 11.70 3.21
CA LYS A 210 22.99 11.21 2.07
C LYS A 210 21.51 11.10 2.47
N PRO A 211 20.58 11.65 1.67
CA PRO A 211 19.16 11.57 1.94
C PRO A 211 18.62 10.15 1.76
N ILE A 212 17.55 9.83 2.49
CA ILE A 212 16.76 8.62 2.31
C ILE A 212 15.35 9.01 1.91
N PHE A 213 14.87 8.43 0.82
CA PHE A 213 13.52 8.53 0.30
C PHE A 213 12.79 7.24 0.61
N ALA A 214 11.65 7.31 1.30
CA ALA A 214 10.99 6.14 1.82
C ALA A 214 9.49 6.11 1.45
N TYR A 215 8.89 4.94 1.55
CA TYR A 215 7.51 4.65 1.15
C TYR A 215 6.52 4.61 2.32
N HIS A 216 6.98 4.77 3.57
CA HIS A 216 6.12 4.66 4.75
C HIS A 216 6.51 5.69 5.82
N GLU A 217 5.51 6.29 6.49
CA GLU A 217 5.72 7.36 7.48
C GLU A 217 6.53 6.95 8.72
N LEU A 218 6.53 5.67 9.10
CA LEU A 218 7.37 5.15 10.19
C LEU A 218 8.86 5.48 10.00
N PHE A 219 9.31 5.62 8.77
CA PHE A 219 10.70 5.96 8.48
C PHE A 219 11.06 7.42 8.80
N ILE A 220 10.08 8.30 9.04
CA ILE A 220 10.33 9.67 9.51
C ILE A 220 11.05 9.65 10.87
N ALA A 221 10.62 8.78 11.79
CA ALA A 221 11.26 8.63 13.10
C ALA A 221 12.71 8.13 12.99
N HIS A 222 13.03 7.35 11.96
CA HIS A 222 14.40 6.90 11.68
C HIS A 222 15.25 7.94 10.94
N GLY A 223 14.67 9.01 10.42
CA GLY A 223 15.38 10.08 9.74
C GLY A 223 15.27 10.06 8.21
N ALA A 224 14.19 9.50 7.66
CA ALA A 224 13.89 9.68 6.24
C ALA A 224 13.76 11.19 5.91
N THR A 225 14.31 11.58 4.75
CA THR A 225 14.29 12.98 4.29
C THR A 225 12.98 13.33 3.62
N LEU A 226 12.44 12.40 2.83
CA LEU A 226 11.15 12.52 2.17
C LEU A 226 10.47 11.16 2.21
N VAL A 227 9.22 11.14 2.64
CA VAL A 227 8.36 9.96 2.59
C VAL A 227 7.22 10.23 1.62
N ILE A 228 7.02 9.30 0.72
CA ILE A 228 5.92 9.32 -0.25
C ILE A 228 5.20 8.00 -0.09
N SER A 229 4.01 8.05 0.48
CA SER A 229 3.22 6.86 0.81
C SER A 229 1.81 6.96 0.24
N VAL A 230 1.15 5.83 0.13
CA VAL A 230 -0.26 5.77 -0.25
C VAL A 230 -1.12 6.29 0.89
N ASP A 231 -2.13 7.09 0.57
CA ASP A 231 -3.16 7.50 1.54
C ASP A 231 -4.14 6.34 1.80
N ALA A 232 -4.08 5.81 3.02
CA ALA A 232 -4.91 4.69 3.45
C ALA A 232 -6.42 4.98 3.34
N ASN A 233 -6.84 6.20 3.65
CA ASN A 233 -8.26 6.59 3.57
C ASN A 233 -8.76 6.54 2.12
N THR A 234 -7.93 6.94 1.18
CA THR A 234 -8.30 6.89 -0.24
C THR A 234 -8.46 5.46 -0.74
N ILE A 235 -7.62 4.53 -0.27
CA ILE A 235 -7.75 3.10 -0.61
C ILE A 235 -9.14 2.57 -0.21
N GLY A 236 -9.56 2.80 1.04
CA GLY A 236 -10.86 2.32 1.53
C GLY A 236 -12.02 2.85 0.67
N ARG A 237 -11.99 4.14 0.33
CA ARG A 237 -12.98 4.77 -0.56
C ARG A 237 -12.97 4.19 -1.97
N GLN A 238 -11.77 3.94 -2.53
CA GLN A 238 -11.66 3.32 -3.86
C GLN A 238 -12.27 1.93 -3.89
N VAL A 239 -11.98 1.07 -2.91
CA VAL A 239 -12.57 -0.28 -2.87
C VAL A 239 -14.08 -0.21 -2.68
N ALA A 240 -14.61 0.70 -1.85
CA ALA A 240 -16.05 0.90 -1.73
C ALA A 240 -16.70 1.26 -3.07
N SER A 241 -16.09 2.16 -3.84
CA SER A 241 -16.52 2.52 -5.19
C SER A 241 -16.45 1.34 -6.16
N MET A 242 -15.37 0.54 -6.10
CA MET A 242 -15.21 -0.65 -6.95
C MET A 242 -16.31 -1.68 -6.68
N ILE A 243 -16.62 -1.99 -5.42
CA ILE A 243 -17.69 -2.93 -5.06
C ILE A 243 -19.06 -2.39 -5.49
N HIS A 244 -19.29 -1.09 -5.33
CA HIS A 244 -20.52 -0.46 -5.82
C HIS A 244 -20.64 -0.58 -7.34
N SER A 245 -19.60 -0.29 -8.09
CA SER A 245 -19.58 -0.42 -9.55
C SER A 245 -19.81 -1.88 -9.98
N PHE A 246 -19.16 -2.84 -9.32
CA PHE A 246 -19.36 -4.25 -9.56
C PHE A 246 -20.81 -4.69 -9.30
N SER A 247 -21.39 -4.26 -8.18
CA SER A 247 -22.77 -4.61 -7.82
C SER A 247 -23.82 -3.96 -8.73
N SER A 248 -23.45 -2.86 -9.39
CA SER A 248 -24.30 -2.14 -10.36
C SER A 248 -24.04 -2.52 -11.81
N ASP A 249 -23.22 -3.56 -12.05
CA ASP A 249 -22.78 -4.03 -13.37
C ASP A 249 -22.11 -2.93 -14.24
N ASN A 250 -21.49 -1.95 -13.56
CA ASN A 250 -20.74 -0.90 -14.23
C ASN A 250 -19.29 -1.36 -14.51
N ALA A 251 -18.75 -0.92 -15.62
CA ALA A 251 -17.36 -1.21 -15.98
C ALA A 251 -16.38 -0.52 -15.00
N PHE A 252 -15.36 -1.23 -14.55
CA PHE A 252 -14.25 -0.70 -13.77
C PHE A 252 -12.96 -1.50 -14.04
N THR A 253 -11.81 -0.89 -13.75
CA THR A 253 -10.51 -1.56 -13.86
C THR A 253 -10.36 -2.55 -12.69
N PRO A 254 -10.08 -3.84 -12.97
CA PRO A 254 -10.00 -4.87 -11.91
C PRO A 254 -8.96 -4.57 -10.83
N ILE A 255 -7.77 -4.13 -11.24
CA ILE A 255 -6.71 -3.69 -10.31
C ILE A 255 -6.47 -2.21 -10.54
N GLN A 256 -6.62 -1.41 -9.48
CA GLN A 256 -6.41 0.03 -9.54
C GLN A 256 -5.16 0.41 -8.75
N VAL A 257 -4.47 1.43 -9.22
CA VAL A 257 -3.43 2.10 -8.42
C VAL A 257 -4.11 3.05 -7.42
N PRO A 258 -3.49 3.29 -6.25
CA PRO A 258 -4.01 4.27 -5.29
C PRO A 258 -4.04 5.67 -5.90
N VAL A 259 -5.17 6.37 -5.78
CA VAL A 259 -5.28 7.75 -6.28
C VAL A 259 -4.82 8.79 -5.25
N GLY A 260 -4.70 8.41 -3.97
CA GLY A 260 -4.26 9.30 -2.90
C GLY A 260 -2.82 9.07 -2.49
N THR A 261 -2.10 10.16 -2.26
CA THR A 261 -0.69 10.14 -1.85
C THR A 261 -0.47 11.06 -0.66
N THR A 262 0.25 10.54 0.34
CA THR A 262 0.75 11.33 1.48
C THR A 262 2.22 11.63 1.25
N VAL A 263 2.58 12.92 1.26
CA VAL A 263 3.96 13.41 1.09
C VAL A 263 4.41 14.06 2.39
N ILE A 264 5.38 13.46 3.08
CA ILE A 264 5.94 14.00 4.33
C ILE A 264 7.38 14.42 4.08
N PHE A 265 7.64 15.71 4.17
CA PHE A 265 8.97 16.27 4.04
C PHE A 265 9.60 16.53 5.42
N ASN A 266 10.77 15.93 5.67
CA ASN A 266 11.53 16.13 6.90
C ASN A 266 12.56 17.25 6.70
N GLN A 267 12.11 18.48 6.89
CA GLN A 267 12.93 19.68 6.72
C GLN A 267 14.11 19.69 7.70
N ARG A 268 13.90 19.24 8.95
CA ARG A 268 14.96 19.12 9.94
C ARG A 268 16.10 18.23 9.44
N VAL A 269 15.77 17.07 8.88
CA VAL A 269 16.79 16.15 8.34
C VAL A 269 17.45 16.73 7.10
N ALA A 270 16.69 17.29 6.17
CA ALA A 270 17.26 17.93 4.99
C ALA A 270 18.29 19.02 5.36
N ASN A 271 17.98 19.86 6.33
CA ASN A 271 18.89 20.89 6.86
C ASN A 271 20.14 20.28 7.51
N GLN A 272 19.99 19.22 8.35
CA GLN A 272 21.11 18.51 8.98
C GLN A 272 22.07 17.88 7.95
N LEU A 273 21.52 17.40 6.81
CA LEU A 273 22.32 16.86 5.72
C LEU A 273 22.97 17.95 4.84
N SER A 274 22.67 19.24 5.09
CA SER A 274 23.04 20.37 4.22
C SER A 274 22.57 20.13 2.77
N ARG A 275 21.41 19.50 2.60
CA ARG A 275 20.87 19.19 1.28
C ARG A 275 19.92 20.28 0.84
N ALA A 276 20.30 20.98 -0.23
CA ALA A 276 19.42 21.97 -0.84
C ALA A 276 18.17 21.31 -1.42
N TYR A 277 17.01 21.91 -1.17
CA TYR A 277 15.73 21.53 -1.71
C TYR A 277 14.99 22.74 -2.28
N VAL A 278 13.99 22.49 -3.10
CA VAL A 278 13.17 23.55 -3.71
C VAL A 278 12.09 24.00 -2.73
N PRO A 279 12.10 25.24 -2.21
CA PRO A 279 11.09 25.70 -1.24
C PRO A 279 9.66 25.61 -1.78
N ALA A 280 9.43 25.89 -3.08
CA ALA A 280 8.12 25.80 -3.70
C ALA A 280 7.54 24.37 -3.65
N ALA A 281 8.38 23.33 -3.62
CA ALA A 281 7.92 21.95 -3.50
C ALA A 281 7.26 21.64 -2.15
N LEU A 282 7.46 22.49 -1.13
CA LEU A 282 6.76 22.34 0.15
C LEU A 282 5.23 22.49 0.00
N GLY A 283 4.76 23.14 -1.07
CA GLY A 283 3.34 23.29 -1.36
C GLY A 283 2.63 21.98 -1.70
N VAL A 284 3.36 20.94 -2.12
CA VAL A 284 2.79 19.60 -2.38
C VAL A 284 2.97 18.66 -1.19
N ALA A 285 3.67 19.06 -0.12
CA ALA A 285 3.82 18.25 1.07
C ALA A 285 2.51 18.24 1.88
N THR A 286 2.02 17.05 2.19
CA THR A 286 0.90 16.85 3.12
C THR A 286 1.30 17.26 4.55
N LYS A 287 2.60 17.05 4.89
CA LYS A 287 3.16 17.37 6.20
C LYS A 287 4.62 17.77 6.08
N VAL A 288 5.00 18.82 6.80
CA VAL A 288 6.41 19.24 6.96
C VAL A 288 6.83 19.05 8.41
N VAL A 289 7.88 18.25 8.61
CA VAL A 289 8.51 18.02 9.93
C VAL A 289 9.67 19.01 10.08
N LYS A 290 9.51 19.98 10.97
CA LYS A 290 10.47 21.05 11.27
C LYS A 290 11.46 20.64 12.35
#